data_69775c8ef4136aa62a55d78bfd9f4742
#
_entry.id   69775c8ef4136aa62a55d78bfd9f4742
#
_cell.length_a   1.000
_cell.length_b   1.000
_cell.length_c   1.000
_cell.angle_alpha   90.00
_cell.angle_beta   90.00
_cell.angle_gamma   90.00
#
_symmetry.space_group_name_H-M   'P 1'
#
loop_
_entity.id
_entity.type
_entity.pdbx_description
1 polymer ?
#
loop_
_entity_poly.entity_id
_entity_poly.type
_entity_poly.pdbx_seq_one_letter_code
_entity_poly.pdbx_strand_id
1 'polypeptide(L)'
;DAADAADAADAADAADAAPTDPCANGRFDTGETDIDCGGPKCQKCPDGKTCVSSADCSGGFCDTVNTKQCATPSCMDSFKNGAETDVDCGGATVCRRCAIGRGCAADGDCVSGRCVNNACACPARMVTVGKSTGGAYCVDDTEVTNGDYDRFLQANVPASGPSSTQPIACAANTTYVPSANWPPPQPLSGSFGNPVRNVDWCDAVAYCRWAGKSLCGDLAGQPIAAADANEYTRDAWVNACTNQGANVFPYGAAYVPGQCYNSSLGKVSDWTDQGTYVGIPLTNPPQARSCQGGVTNLFQMSGNLAEWENSCDAAADTCLVRGGSYLSTAPATNLACKFPTGTPPAVGRLIKRDDIGFRCCQY
;
A
#
# COMPACT_ATOMS: atom_id res chain seq x y z
N ASP A 1 70.72 31.73 -81.15
CA ASP A 1 71.04 30.49 -80.50
C ASP A 1 70.22 30.32 -79.21
N ALA A 2 69.54 29.35 -79.30
CA ALA A 2 68.90 28.50 -78.31
C ALA A 2 68.70 29.00 -76.90
N ALA A 3 67.53 29.16 -76.63
CA ALA A 3 66.89 29.34 -75.36
C ALA A 3 66.78 28.08 -74.59
N ASP A 4 66.68 28.19 -73.34
CA ASP A 4 66.17 27.10 -72.53
C ASP A 4 65.12 27.67 -71.57
N ALA A 5 63.92 27.19 -71.75
CA ALA A 5 62.76 27.50 -70.91
C ALA A 5 62.80 26.52 -69.76
N ALA A 6 63.13 26.96 -68.56
CA ALA A 6 62.96 26.20 -67.36
C ALA A 6 61.54 26.20 -66.87
N ASP A 7 61.09 25.04 -66.79
CA ASP A 7 59.78 24.61 -66.25
C ASP A 7 59.61 25.05 -64.78
N ALA A 8 58.66 25.93 -64.52
CA ALA A 8 58.25 26.28 -63.19
C ALA A 8 57.17 25.27 -62.79
N ALA A 9 57.62 24.20 -62.10
CA ALA A 9 56.70 23.25 -61.50
C ALA A 9 55.80 23.93 -60.46
N ASP A 10 54.59 23.84 -60.79
CA ASP A 10 53.42 24.14 -59.99
C ASP A 10 53.48 23.58 -58.56
N ALA A 11 53.77 24.40 -57.61
CA ALA A 11 53.53 24.08 -56.20
C ALA A 11 52.03 24.30 -55.90
N ALA A 12 51.27 23.33 -56.37
CA ALA A 12 49.85 23.31 -56.05
C ALA A 12 49.65 23.29 -54.57
N ASP A 13 49.18 24.38 -54.10
CA ASP A 13 48.14 24.62 -53.14
C ASP A 13 47.72 23.37 -52.30
N ALA A 14 48.44 23.14 -51.23
CA ALA A 14 47.92 22.43 -50.08
C ALA A 14 47.01 23.42 -49.38
N ALA A 15 45.78 23.54 -49.90
CA ALA A 15 44.75 24.26 -49.23
C ALA A 15 44.71 23.80 -47.78
N ASP A 16 45.03 24.70 -46.89
CA ASP A 16 44.90 24.60 -45.46
C ASP A 16 43.41 24.33 -45.18
N ALA A 17 43.07 23.03 -45.16
CA ALA A 17 41.73 22.60 -44.75
C ALA A 17 41.61 23.02 -43.28
N ALA A 18 40.86 24.05 -43.02
CA ALA A 18 40.53 24.48 -41.69
C ALA A 18 40.15 23.24 -40.85
N PRO A 19 40.68 23.10 -39.64
CA PRO A 19 40.34 21.95 -38.82
C PRO A 19 38.84 21.83 -38.74
N THR A 20 38.29 20.78 -39.35
CA THR A 20 36.85 20.51 -39.27
C THR A 20 36.54 20.31 -37.81
N ASP A 21 35.53 21.02 -37.31
CA ASP A 21 35.02 20.88 -35.92
C ASP A 21 34.75 19.40 -35.65
N PRO A 22 35.46 18.76 -34.70
CA PRO A 22 35.25 17.36 -34.39
C PRO A 22 33.80 17.04 -34.10
N CYS A 23 33.03 18.00 -33.57
CA CYS A 23 31.62 17.85 -33.22
C CYS A 23 30.64 18.07 -34.38
N ALA A 24 31.14 18.22 -35.63
CA ALA A 24 30.31 18.52 -36.80
C ALA A 24 30.92 18.01 -38.11
N ASN A 25 31.71 16.93 -38.08
CA ASN A 25 32.46 16.43 -39.22
C ASN A 25 31.92 15.14 -39.83
N GLY A 26 30.83 14.58 -39.29
CA GLY A 26 30.20 13.34 -39.73
C GLY A 26 30.97 12.08 -39.38
N ARG A 27 31.91 12.16 -38.44
CA ARG A 27 32.74 11.02 -38.00
C ARG A 27 32.66 10.88 -36.47
N PHE A 28 32.97 9.70 -36.00
CA PHE A 28 33.09 9.45 -34.55
C PHE A 28 34.53 9.78 -34.13
N ASP A 29 34.71 10.80 -33.31
CA ASP A 29 35.99 11.30 -32.86
C ASP A 29 36.24 11.04 -31.35
N THR A 30 37.51 11.14 -30.95
CA THR A 30 37.85 11.00 -29.53
C THR A 30 37.21 12.09 -28.68
N GLY A 31 36.35 11.69 -27.75
CA GLY A 31 35.63 12.59 -26.84
C GLY A 31 34.16 12.71 -27.13
N GLU A 32 33.67 12.03 -28.17
CA GLU A 32 32.24 11.84 -28.48
C GLU A 32 31.71 10.52 -27.91
N THR A 33 30.41 10.44 -27.73
CA THR A 33 29.70 9.19 -27.37
C THR A 33 28.91 8.62 -28.54
N ASP A 34 28.61 9.43 -29.54
CA ASP A 34 28.09 9.07 -30.87
C ASP A 34 28.57 10.11 -31.88
N ILE A 35 28.44 9.82 -33.18
CA ILE A 35 28.87 10.72 -34.27
C ILE A 35 28.35 12.13 -34.08
N ASP A 36 29.26 13.10 -33.97
CA ASP A 36 29.03 14.53 -33.82
C ASP A 36 28.24 14.91 -32.55
N CYS A 37 28.19 14.07 -31.50
CA CYS A 37 27.50 14.41 -30.28
C CYS A 37 28.00 13.67 -29.03
N GLY A 38 27.59 14.18 -27.87
CA GLY A 38 27.92 13.62 -26.57
C GLY A 38 29.34 13.91 -26.10
N GLY A 39 29.67 13.39 -24.93
CA GLY A 39 30.93 13.66 -24.27
C GLY A 39 31.10 15.10 -23.78
N PRO A 40 32.29 15.43 -23.23
CA PRO A 40 32.49 16.72 -22.52
C PRO A 40 32.60 17.94 -23.43
N LYS A 41 32.75 17.77 -24.76
CA LYS A 41 33.04 18.85 -25.68
C LYS A 41 31.97 19.12 -26.73
N CYS A 42 31.23 18.07 -27.15
CA CYS A 42 30.25 18.19 -28.21
C CYS A 42 28.82 18.46 -27.64
N GLN A 43 27.94 18.85 -28.53
CA GLN A 43 26.52 19.00 -28.19
C GLN A 43 25.94 17.68 -27.68
N LYS A 44 24.91 17.76 -26.88
CA LYS A 44 24.19 16.58 -26.37
C LYS A 44 23.55 15.81 -27.52
N CYS A 45 23.59 14.48 -27.42
CA CYS A 45 23.00 13.58 -28.38
C CYS A 45 21.44 13.60 -28.31
N PRO A 46 20.77 13.61 -29.46
CA PRO A 46 19.32 13.35 -29.50
C PRO A 46 19.00 11.90 -29.16
N ASP A 47 17.70 11.63 -28.93
CA ASP A 47 17.22 10.27 -28.64
C ASP A 47 17.60 9.28 -29.74
N GLY A 48 17.93 8.05 -29.33
CA GLY A 48 18.38 6.96 -30.18
C GLY A 48 19.88 6.95 -30.48
N LYS A 49 20.62 7.99 -30.09
CA LYS A 49 22.09 8.04 -30.19
C LYS A 49 22.75 7.39 -28.98
N THR A 50 23.93 6.83 -29.21
CA THR A 50 24.75 6.18 -28.17
C THR A 50 25.15 7.15 -27.07
N CYS A 51 25.10 6.73 -25.82
CA CYS A 51 25.51 7.50 -24.65
C CYS A 51 26.26 6.64 -23.63
N VAL A 52 27.05 7.28 -22.80
CA VAL A 52 27.73 6.68 -21.64
C VAL A 52 27.09 7.13 -20.34
N SER A 53 26.54 8.34 -20.33
CA SER A 53 25.87 8.94 -19.18
C SER A 53 24.67 9.80 -19.61
N SER A 54 23.80 10.12 -18.68
CA SER A 54 22.66 11.03 -18.93
C SER A 54 23.09 12.46 -19.29
N ALA A 55 24.33 12.84 -18.99
CA ALA A 55 24.89 14.14 -19.38
C ALA A 55 25.09 14.26 -20.89
N ASP A 56 25.26 13.14 -21.58
CA ASP A 56 25.45 13.08 -23.03
C ASP A 56 24.18 13.33 -23.83
N CYS A 57 23.00 13.23 -23.16
CA CYS A 57 21.71 13.22 -23.81
C CYS A 57 20.99 14.57 -23.73
N SER A 58 20.38 15.01 -24.83
CA SER A 58 19.56 16.24 -24.87
C SER A 58 18.31 16.10 -23.98
N GLY A 59 17.70 14.93 -23.90
CA GLY A 59 16.59 14.60 -22.99
C GLY A 59 17.01 14.39 -21.54
N GLY A 60 18.32 14.39 -21.24
CA GLY A 60 18.83 14.20 -19.87
C GLY A 60 18.71 12.77 -19.33
N PHE A 61 18.50 11.79 -20.18
CA PHE A 61 18.44 10.38 -19.81
C PHE A 61 19.19 9.48 -20.79
N CYS A 62 20.06 8.62 -20.27
CA CYS A 62 20.78 7.57 -21.00
C CYS A 62 20.35 6.21 -20.42
N ASP A 63 19.73 5.37 -21.23
CA ASP A 63 19.43 3.97 -20.85
C ASP A 63 20.72 3.15 -20.88
N THR A 64 21.46 3.17 -19.79
CA THR A 64 22.76 2.49 -19.67
C THR A 64 22.63 0.97 -19.50
N VAL A 65 21.43 0.46 -19.26
CA VAL A 65 21.17 -0.95 -18.95
C VAL A 65 20.75 -1.73 -20.19
N ASN A 66 19.79 -1.23 -20.95
CA ASN A 66 19.17 -1.99 -22.04
C ASN A 66 19.75 -1.62 -23.41
N THR A 67 19.69 -0.34 -23.80
CA THR A 67 19.99 0.09 -25.16
C THR A 67 21.33 0.82 -25.30
N LYS A 68 21.83 1.41 -24.22
CA LYS A 68 22.96 2.36 -24.19
C LYS A 68 22.76 3.56 -25.11
N GLN A 69 21.50 4.01 -25.21
CA GLN A 69 21.09 5.12 -26.06
C GLN A 69 20.38 6.20 -25.25
N CYS A 70 20.46 7.42 -25.74
CA CYS A 70 19.65 8.53 -25.26
C CYS A 70 18.17 8.23 -25.47
N ALA A 71 17.35 8.53 -24.48
CA ALA A 71 15.92 8.37 -24.54
C ALA A 71 15.21 9.51 -23.80
N THR A 72 13.95 9.73 -24.14
CA THR A 72 13.09 10.63 -23.37
C THR A 72 12.67 9.96 -22.06
N PRO A 73 12.83 10.61 -20.89
CA PRO A 73 12.33 10.09 -19.61
C PRO A 73 10.85 9.73 -19.68
N SER A 74 10.48 8.56 -19.14
CA SER A 74 9.09 8.12 -19.09
C SER A 74 8.77 7.43 -17.78
N CYS A 75 7.51 7.51 -17.35
CA CYS A 75 7.03 6.88 -16.12
C CYS A 75 6.90 5.34 -16.20
N MET A 76 7.54 4.68 -17.15
CA MET A 76 7.47 3.23 -17.39
C MET A 76 8.79 2.68 -17.95
N ASP A 77 9.90 3.31 -17.63
CA ASP A 77 11.21 2.91 -18.18
C ASP A 77 12.10 2.19 -17.15
N SER A 78 11.59 1.98 -15.93
CA SER A 78 12.26 1.34 -14.80
C SER A 78 13.45 2.12 -14.24
N PHE A 79 13.53 3.41 -14.52
CA PHE A 79 14.55 4.32 -13.98
C PHE A 79 13.88 5.49 -13.28
N LYS A 80 14.50 5.98 -12.22
CA LYS A 80 14.11 7.26 -11.63
C LYS A 80 14.76 8.39 -12.43
N ASN A 81 13.96 9.09 -13.23
CA ASN A 81 14.41 10.17 -14.09
C ASN A 81 13.32 11.27 -14.26
N GLY A 82 13.60 12.28 -15.05
CA GLY A 82 12.62 13.35 -15.31
C GLY A 82 12.11 14.03 -14.03
N ALA A 83 10.80 14.04 -13.85
CA ALA A 83 10.13 14.65 -12.69
C ALA A 83 9.80 13.64 -11.57
N GLU A 84 10.17 12.41 -11.71
CA GLU A 84 9.83 11.34 -10.77
C GLU A 84 10.44 11.52 -9.38
N THR A 85 9.70 11.14 -8.36
CA THR A 85 10.21 11.12 -6.97
C THR A 85 10.73 9.74 -6.56
N ASP A 86 10.29 8.68 -7.26
CA ASP A 86 10.85 7.32 -7.22
C ASP A 86 10.70 6.67 -8.60
N VAL A 87 11.29 5.50 -8.82
CA VAL A 87 11.25 4.78 -10.09
C VAL A 87 9.81 4.63 -10.60
N ASP A 88 9.53 5.16 -11.78
CA ASP A 88 8.25 5.11 -12.48
C ASP A 88 7.06 5.67 -11.68
N CYS A 89 7.28 6.59 -10.71
CA CYS A 89 6.18 7.17 -9.97
C CYS A 89 6.50 8.53 -9.32
N GLY A 90 5.43 9.26 -8.94
CA GLY A 90 5.51 10.57 -8.29
C GLY A 90 5.78 11.71 -9.28
N GLY A 91 6.16 12.89 -8.75
CA GLY A 91 6.46 14.06 -9.58
C GLY A 91 5.23 14.77 -10.14
N ALA A 92 4.34 15.16 -9.26
CA ALA A 92 3.29 16.18 -9.48
C ALA A 92 2.38 16.01 -10.68
N THR A 93 1.79 15.06 -11.12
CA THR A 93 0.79 14.91 -12.22
C THR A 93 1.26 14.17 -13.47
N VAL A 94 2.57 13.98 -13.64
CA VAL A 94 3.09 13.35 -14.87
C VAL A 94 3.06 11.83 -14.74
N CYS A 95 3.49 11.29 -13.59
CA CYS A 95 3.52 9.86 -13.35
C CYS A 95 2.43 9.42 -12.36
N ARG A 96 2.15 8.11 -12.32
CA ARG A 96 1.28 7.55 -11.29
C ARG A 96 1.82 7.87 -9.89
N ARG A 97 0.92 7.94 -8.92
CA ARG A 97 1.33 8.12 -7.52
C ARG A 97 2.13 6.93 -7.03
N CYS A 98 3.11 7.19 -6.18
CA CYS A 98 3.96 6.18 -5.58
C CYS A 98 3.21 5.36 -4.53
N ALA A 99 3.47 4.06 -4.50
CA ALA A 99 2.95 3.17 -3.48
C ALA A 99 3.59 3.45 -2.11
N ILE A 100 3.00 2.87 -1.05
CA ILE A 100 3.52 2.97 0.32
C ILE A 100 4.97 2.50 0.39
N GLY A 101 5.81 3.28 1.08
CA GLY A 101 7.24 3.02 1.25
C GLY A 101 8.12 3.55 0.10
N ARG A 102 7.54 3.98 -1.01
CA ARG A 102 8.27 4.59 -2.13
C ARG A 102 8.64 6.04 -1.84
N GLY A 103 9.65 6.55 -2.54
CA GLY A 103 10.11 7.92 -2.40
C GLY A 103 9.08 8.96 -2.83
N CYS A 104 9.01 10.07 -2.12
CA CYS A 104 8.13 11.20 -2.41
C CYS A 104 8.81 12.53 -2.06
N ALA A 105 8.35 13.62 -2.65
CA ALA A 105 8.72 14.99 -2.32
C ALA A 105 7.53 15.76 -1.71
N ALA A 106 6.30 15.37 -2.05
CA ALA A 106 5.08 15.97 -1.56
C ALA A 106 3.98 14.91 -1.35
N ASP A 107 2.94 15.25 -0.60
CA ASP A 107 1.79 14.37 -0.32
C ASP A 107 1.11 13.88 -1.61
N GLY A 108 1.06 14.73 -2.63
CA GLY A 108 0.47 14.41 -3.94
C GLY A 108 1.19 13.30 -4.70
N ASP A 109 2.44 13.01 -4.39
CA ASP A 109 3.21 11.93 -5.01
C ASP A 109 2.76 10.55 -4.54
N CYS A 110 2.06 10.46 -3.40
CA CYS A 110 1.71 9.21 -2.75
C CYS A 110 0.26 8.80 -3.02
N VAL A 111 0.04 7.49 -3.23
CA VAL A 111 -1.32 6.91 -3.28
C VAL A 111 -2.10 7.21 -1.99
N SER A 112 -1.42 7.15 -0.84
CA SER A 112 -1.99 7.48 0.47
C SER A 112 -2.29 8.97 0.68
N GLY A 113 -1.78 9.86 -0.19
CA GLY A 113 -1.84 11.29 0.02
C GLY A 113 -0.99 11.77 1.20
N ARG A 114 0.05 11.03 1.58
CA ARG A 114 0.90 11.39 2.73
C ARG A 114 2.36 11.05 2.49
N CYS A 115 3.20 12.08 2.46
CA CYS A 115 4.65 11.97 2.36
C CYS A 115 5.29 12.34 3.71
N VAL A 116 6.04 11.41 4.31
CA VAL A 116 6.71 11.62 5.60
C VAL A 116 8.15 11.16 5.48
N ASN A 117 9.10 12.01 5.86
CA ASN A 117 10.53 11.72 5.76
C ASN A 117 10.94 11.24 4.35
N ASN A 118 10.42 11.89 3.30
CA ASN A 118 10.65 11.57 1.89
C ASN A 118 10.20 10.16 1.46
N ALA A 119 9.29 9.54 2.19
CA ALA A 119 8.67 8.27 1.85
C ALA A 119 7.15 8.33 1.98
N CYS A 120 6.44 7.67 1.05
CA CYS A 120 5.00 7.54 1.11
C CYS A 120 4.59 6.73 2.33
N ALA A 121 3.91 7.36 3.27
CA ALA A 121 3.49 6.81 4.54
C ALA A 121 2.01 6.42 4.52
N CYS A 122 1.61 5.55 5.43
CA CYS A 122 0.21 5.25 5.66
C CYS A 122 -0.56 6.47 6.18
N PRO A 123 -1.87 6.58 5.89
CA PRO A 123 -2.75 7.56 6.53
C PRO A 123 -2.69 7.50 8.05
N ALA A 124 -3.18 8.55 8.71
CA ALA A 124 -3.33 8.54 10.16
C ALA A 124 -4.19 7.36 10.62
N ARG A 125 -3.84 6.75 11.76
CA ARG A 125 -4.49 5.56 12.32
C ARG A 125 -4.38 4.30 11.46
N MET A 126 -3.39 4.27 10.57
CA MET A 126 -2.96 3.05 9.90
C MET A 126 -1.48 2.81 10.13
N VAL A 127 -1.08 1.57 10.19
CA VAL A 127 0.33 1.15 10.30
C VAL A 127 0.82 0.56 8.99
N THR A 128 2.10 0.78 8.72
CA THR A 128 2.77 0.21 7.54
C THR A 128 3.16 -1.24 7.83
N VAL A 129 2.72 -2.15 6.97
CA VAL A 129 3.07 -3.57 7.03
C VAL A 129 3.82 -3.94 5.76
N GLY A 130 4.99 -4.55 5.92
CA GLY A 130 5.78 -5.06 4.80
C GLY A 130 5.12 -6.28 4.16
N LYS A 131 5.24 -6.42 2.84
CA LYS A 131 4.87 -7.63 2.10
C LYS A 131 6.06 -8.55 1.98
N SER A 132 5.86 -9.84 2.15
CA SER A 132 6.91 -10.85 1.92
C SER A 132 7.42 -10.86 0.46
N THR A 133 6.62 -10.33 -0.47
CA THR A 133 6.93 -10.20 -1.90
C THR A 133 7.57 -8.87 -2.28
N GLY A 134 7.86 -8.03 -1.29
CA GLY A 134 8.38 -6.66 -1.49
C GLY A 134 7.30 -5.60 -1.52
N GLY A 135 7.67 -4.38 -1.11
CA GLY A 135 6.74 -3.27 -0.92
C GLY A 135 6.00 -3.34 0.42
N ALA A 136 4.98 -2.51 0.56
CA ALA A 136 4.20 -2.39 1.79
C ALA A 136 2.74 -2.06 1.49
N TYR A 137 1.91 -2.18 2.52
CA TYR A 137 0.50 -1.74 2.54
C TYR A 137 0.18 -1.20 3.93
N CYS A 138 -0.98 -0.61 4.08
CA CYS A 138 -1.45 -0.05 5.33
C CYS A 138 -2.58 -0.89 5.91
N VAL A 139 -2.58 -1.04 7.23
CA VAL A 139 -3.64 -1.71 7.99
C VAL A 139 -4.10 -0.75 9.09
N ASP A 140 -5.39 -0.65 9.36
CA ASP A 140 -5.89 0.12 10.51
C ASP A 140 -5.22 -0.36 11.80
N ASP A 141 -4.78 0.58 12.60
CA ASP A 141 -4.04 0.32 13.86
C ASP A 141 -4.85 -0.48 14.87
N THR A 142 -6.19 -0.35 14.82
CA THR A 142 -7.19 -1.10 15.60
C THR A 142 -8.36 -1.50 14.69
N GLU A 143 -9.34 -2.21 15.24
CA GLU A 143 -10.65 -2.34 14.59
C GLU A 143 -11.29 -0.96 14.42
N VAL A 144 -12.20 -0.83 13.44
CA VAL A 144 -12.98 0.40 13.23
C VAL A 144 -13.80 0.71 14.46
N THR A 145 -13.72 1.96 14.93
CA THR A 145 -14.41 2.38 16.15
C THR A 145 -15.85 2.84 15.87
N ASN A 146 -16.70 2.85 16.92
CA ASN A 146 -18.02 3.43 16.86
C ASN A 146 -17.99 4.89 16.38
N GLY A 147 -16.99 5.67 16.82
CA GLY A 147 -16.86 7.06 16.40
C GLY A 147 -16.50 7.23 14.93
N ASP A 148 -15.67 6.36 14.39
CA ASP A 148 -15.36 6.38 12.96
C ASP A 148 -16.55 5.91 12.12
N TYR A 149 -17.27 4.88 12.61
CA TYR A 149 -18.47 4.35 11.95
C TYR A 149 -19.64 5.34 11.99
N ASP A 150 -19.80 6.10 13.08
CA ASP A 150 -20.80 7.15 13.17
C ASP A 150 -20.62 8.24 12.10
N ARG A 151 -19.38 8.63 11.80
CA ARG A 151 -19.09 9.57 10.69
C ARG A 151 -19.53 9.01 9.34
N PHE A 152 -19.37 7.72 9.12
CA PHE A 152 -19.84 7.05 7.91
C PHE A 152 -21.35 7.10 7.80
N LEU A 153 -22.08 6.82 8.88
CA LEU A 153 -23.54 6.92 8.88
C LEU A 153 -24.02 8.35 8.66
N GLN A 154 -23.37 9.34 9.28
CA GLN A 154 -23.68 10.76 9.08
C GLN A 154 -23.42 11.24 7.64
N ALA A 155 -22.55 10.58 6.89
CA ALA A 155 -22.32 10.87 5.48
C ALA A 155 -23.49 10.46 4.57
N ASN A 156 -24.48 9.74 5.10
CA ASN A 156 -25.69 9.31 4.41
C ASN A 156 -25.42 8.58 3.08
N VAL A 157 -24.40 7.72 3.07
CA VAL A 157 -24.07 6.90 1.89
C VAL A 157 -25.25 5.97 1.58
N PRO A 158 -25.76 5.93 0.33
CA PRO A 158 -26.90 5.09 0.00
C PRO A 158 -26.56 3.58 0.12
N ALA A 159 -27.33 2.85 0.92
CA ALA A 159 -27.21 1.40 1.03
C ALA A 159 -27.92 0.64 -0.11
N SER A 160 -28.87 1.30 -0.80
CA SER A 160 -29.62 0.69 -1.90
C SER A 160 -29.95 1.69 -3.00
N GLY A 161 -30.46 1.21 -4.13
CA GLY A 161 -30.83 2.04 -5.26
C GLY A 161 -29.68 2.37 -6.21
N PRO A 162 -29.94 3.20 -7.26
CA PRO A 162 -28.97 3.46 -8.34
C PRO A 162 -27.66 4.15 -7.88
N SER A 163 -27.71 4.85 -6.75
CA SER A 163 -26.55 5.54 -6.18
C SER A 163 -25.76 4.69 -5.19
N SER A 164 -26.18 3.48 -4.91
CA SER A 164 -25.46 2.56 -4.04
C SER A 164 -24.17 2.08 -4.74
N THR A 165 -23.06 2.12 -4.01
CA THR A 165 -21.76 1.60 -4.46
C THR A 165 -21.46 0.22 -3.89
N GLN A 166 -22.44 -0.44 -3.27
CA GLN A 166 -22.27 -1.79 -2.75
C GLN A 166 -21.97 -2.81 -3.87
N PRO A 167 -21.22 -3.88 -3.57
CA PRO A 167 -21.12 -5.02 -4.47
C PRO A 167 -22.51 -5.60 -4.79
N ILE A 168 -22.71 -6.17 -5.96
CA ILE A 168 -23.96 -6.83 -6.35
C ILE A 168 -24.37 -7.90 -5.33
N ALA A 169 -23.42 -8.61 -4.77
CA ALA A 169 -23.64 -9.59 -3.71
C ALA A 169 -24.25 -9.01 -2.41
N CYS A 170 -24.25 -7.68 -2.26
CA CYS A 170 -24.84 -6.95 -1.13
C CYS A 170 -26.20 -6.31 -1.47
N ALA A 171 -26.83 -6.67 -2.57
CA ALA A 171 -28.08 -6.03 -3.01
C ALA A 171 -29.23 -6.16 -1.97
N ALA A 172 -29.19 -7.17 -1.10
CA ALA A 172 -30.16 -7.37 -0.03
C ALA A 172 -29.83 -6.55 1.24
N ASN A 173 -28.63 -5.94 1.34
CA ASN A 173 -28.31 -5.04 2.44
C ASN A 173 -28.93 -3.65 2.17
N THR A 174 -29.92 -3.27 2.95
CA THR A 174 -30.67 -2.02 2.77
C THR A 174 -30.33 -0.95 3.80
N THR A 175 -29.48 -1.23 4.78
CA THR A 175 -29.07 -0.30 5.82
C THR A 175 -27.71 -0.64 6.39
N TYR A 176 -26.90 0.37 6.63
CA TYR A 176 -25.60 0.25 7.31
C TYR A 176 -25.70 0.42 8.82
N VAL A 177 -26.92 0.67 9.35
CA VAL A 177 -27.08 0.85 10.79
C VAL A 177 -26.85 -0.48 11.51
N PRO A 178 -26.00 -0.54 12.56
CA PRO A 178 -25.82 -1.72 13.38
C PRO A 178 -27.15 -2.24 13.92
N SER A 179 -27.32 -3.57 13.94
CA SER A 179 -28.61 -4.20 14.31
C SER A 179 -28.98 -4.05 15.79
N ALA A 180 -27.99 -3.78 16.65
CA ALA A 180 -28.17 -3.57 18.08
C ALA A 180 -27.13 -2.61 18.64
N ASN A 181 -27.40 -2.06 19.83
CA ASN A 181 -26.52 -1.14 20.54
C ASN A 181 -26.13 0.12 19.73
N TRP A 182 -27.06 0.59 18.90
CA TRP A 182 -26.87 1.81 18.14
C TRP A 182 -28.04 2.80 18.34
N PRO A 183 -27.77 4.10 18.61
CA PRO A 183 -26.45 4.66 18.88
C PRO A 183 -25.82 4.06 20.15
N PRO A 184 -24.47 4.11 20.26
CA PRO A 184 -23.79 3.59 21.44
C PRO A 184 -24.28 4.24 22.73
N PRO A 185 -24.26 3.54 23.88
CA PRO A 185 -24.71 4.09 25.16
C PRO A 185 -24.02 5.42 25.50
N GLN A 186 -24.79 6.34 26.09
CA GLN A 186 -24.29 7.64 26.56
C GLN A 186 -23.70 7.51 27.98
N PRO A 187 -22.68 8.32 28.39
CA PRO A 187 -22.07 9.37 27.59
C PRO A 187 -21.14 8.84 26.49
N LEU A 188 -21.23 9.42 25.32
CA LEU A 188 -20.48 9.02 24.11
C LEU A 188 -18.97 9.01 24.29
N SER A 189 -18.44 9.77 25.25
CA SER A 189 -17.01 9.92 25.49
C SER A 189 -16.25 8.62 25.80
N GLY A 190 -16.93 7.59 26.34
CA GLY A 190 -16.33 6.27 26.59
C GLY A 190 -16.60 5.26 25.50
N SER A 191 -17.69 5.38 24.76
CA SER A 191 -18.15 4.36 23.79
C SER A 191 -17.69 4.62 22.35
N PHE A 192 -17.27 5.83 22.01
CA PHE A 192 -16.79 6.15 20.68
C PHE A 192 -15.46 5.46 20.33
N GLY A 193 -14.61 5.20 21.32
CA GLY A 193 -13.36 4.47 21.13
C GLY A 193 -13.55 2.95 21.01
N ASN A 194 -14.72 2.42 21.33
CA ASN A 194 -14.99 0.98 21.26
C ASN A 194 -15.16 0.52 19.81
N PRO A 195 -14.82 -0.76 19.49
CA PRO A 195 -15.02 -1.27 18.15
C PRO A 195 -16.51 -1.30 17.79
N VAL A 196 -16.81 -1.00 16.53
CA VAL A 196 -18.14 -1.19 15.99
C VAL A 196 -18.43 -2.68 15.84
N ARG A 197 -19.64 -3.09 16.23
CA ARG A 197 -20.12 -4.46 16.16
C ARG A 197 -21.58 -4.49 15.71
N ASN A 198 -22.15 -5.67 15.53
CA ASN A 198 -23.49 -5.82 14.96
C ASN A 198 -23.61 -5.24 13.55
N VAL A 199 -22.52 -5.32 12.81
CA VAL A 199 -22.39 -4.97 11.39
C VAL A 199 -22.11 -6.24 10.58
N ASP A 200 -22.64 -6.31 9.37
CA ASP A 200 -22.39 -7.41 8.46
C ASP A 200 -21.22 -7.12 7.52
N TRP A 201 -20.86 -8.10 6.70
CA TRP A 201 -19.75 -7.97 5.75
C TRP A 201 -19.98 -6.83 4.73
N CYS A 202 -21.20 -6.63 4.29
CA CYS A 202 -21.57 -5.58 3.34
C CYS A 202 -21.40 -4.18 3.96
N ASP A 203 -21.75 -4.04 5.23
CA ASP A 203 -21.53 -2.82 6.01
C ASP A 203 -20.04 -2.51 6.12
N ALA A 204 -19.22 -3.52 6.41
CA ALA A 204 -17.76 -3.40 6.53
C ALA A 204 -17.12 -2.97 5.20
N VAL A 205 -17.51 -3.59 4.09
CA VAL A 205 -17.04 -3.21 2.75
C VAL A 205 -17.44 -1.79 2.39
N ALA A 206 -18.69 -1.41 2.67
CA ALA A 206 -19.18 -0.06 2.36
C ALA A 206 -18.44 1.01 3.15
N TYR A 207 -18.20 0.78 4.46
CA TYR A 207 -17.42 1.67 5.30
C TYR A 207 -15.98 1.83 4.76
N CYS A 208 -15.26 0.71 4.52
CA CYS A 208 -13.88 0.79 4.05
C CYS A 208 -13.78 1.55 2.72
N ARG A 209 -14.70 1.32 1.77
CA ARG A 209 -14.76 2.06 0.50
C ARG A 209 -15.04 3.55 0.70
N TRP A 210 -15.99 3.90 1.55
CA TRP A 210 -16.27 5.30 1.90
C TRP A 210 -15.03 5.99 2.49
N ALA A 211 -14.28 5.30 3.34
CA ALA A 211 -13.05 5.79 3.94
C ALA A 211 -11.85 5.84 2.96
N GLY A 212 -12.04 5.51 1.66
CA GLY A 212 -10.96 5.44 0.67
C GLY A 212 -10.01 4.26 0.87
N LYS A 213 -10.48 3.21 1.54
CA LYS A 213 -9.77 1.99 1.89
C LYS A 213 -10.45 0.76 1.28
N SER A 214 -9.97 -0.42 1.60
CA SER A 214 -10.61 -1.70 1.27
C SER A 214 -10.72 -2.55 2.53
N LEU A 215 -11.74 -3.41 2.64
CA LEU A 215 -11.70 -4.50 3.61
C LEU A 215 -10.48 -5.38 3.29
N CYS A 216 -9.74 -5.80 4.32
CA CYS A 216 -8.49 -6.56 4.09
C CYS A 216 -8.77 -7.84 3.31
N GLY A 217 -8.04 -8.07 2.24
CA GLY A 217 -8.13 -9.21 1.34
C GLY A 217 -6.74 -9.73 0.98
N ASP A 218 -6.43 -9.92 -0.29
CA ASP A 218 -5.08 -10.31 -0.70
C ASP A 218 -4.08 -9.14 -0.60
N LEU A 219 -2.78 -9.43 -0.80
CA LEU A 219 -1.71 -8.42 -0.74
C LEU A 219 -1.76 -7.38 -1.86
N ALA A 220 -2.67 -7.50 -2.82
CA ALA A 220 -2.92 -6.53 -3.88
C ALA A 220 -4.25 -5.76 -3.69
N GLY A 221 -5.00 -6.05 -2.62
CA GLY A 221 -6.27 -5.40 -2.30
C GLY A 221 -7.49 -6.04 -2.97
N GLN A 222 -7.33 -7.24 -3.55
CA GLN A 222 -8.42 -7.98 -4.15
C GLN A 222 -9.06 -8.94 -3.14
N PRO A 223 -10.28 -9.46 -3.43
CA PRO A 223 -10.84 -10.57 -2.65
C PRO A 223 -9.88 -11.76 -2.65
N ILE A 224 -9.68 -12.38 -1.49
CA ILE A 224 -8.85 -13.57 -1.36
C ILE A 224 -9.70 -14.85 -1.39
N ALA A 225 -9.23 -15.87 -2.10
CA ALA A 225 -9.88 -17.18 -2.08
C ALA A 225 -9.69 -17.88 -0.73
N ALA A 226 -10.73 -18.59 -0.24
CA ALA A 226 -10.67 -19.28 1.05
C ALA A 226 -9.50 -20.27 1.16
N ALA A 227 -9.07 -20.87 0.04
CA ALA A 227 -7.91 -21.77 0.01
C ALA A 227 -6.59 -21.06 0.29
N ASP A 228 -6.48 -19.77 -0.01
CA ASP A 228 -5.29 -18.94 0.17
C ASP A 228 -5.33 -18.15 1.48
N ALA A 229 -6.48 -18.12 2.12
CA ALA A 229 -6.78 -17.27 3.26
C ALA A 229 -6.01 -17.63 4.56
N ASN A 230 -5.10 -18.58 4.54
CA ASN A 230 -4.22 -18.91 5.66
C ASN A 230 -2.73 -18.68 5.32
N GLU A 231 -2.47 -18.14 4.12
CA GLU A 231 -1.13 -17.95 3.61
C GLU A 231 -0.69 -16.49 3.75
N TYR A 232 0.21 -16.20 4.70
CA TYR A 232 0.72 -14.84 4.94
C TYR A 232 1.39 -14.21 3.71
N THR A 233 1.80 -15.01 2.74
CA THR A 233 2.35 -14.53 1.46
C THR A 233 1.28 -14.08 0.47
N ARG A 234 0.00 -14.32 0.77
CA ARG A 234 -1.15 -13.98 -0.07
C ARG A 234 -2.20 -13.14 0.64
N ASP A 235 -2.42 -13.37 1.91
CA ASP A 235 -3.44 -12.79 2.75
C ASP A 235 -2.88 -11.61 3.55
N ALA A 236 -3.44 -10.42 3.37
CA ALA A 236 -2.98 -9.21 4.03
C ALA A 236 -3.25 -9.23 5.54
N TRP A 237 -4.41 -9.75 5.97
CA TRP A 237 -4.72 -9.84 7.39
C TRP A 237 -3.77 -10.80 8.11
N VAL A 238 -3.55 -11.99 7.54
CA VAL A 238 -2.63 -13.00 8.10
C VAL A 238 -1.18 -12.53 8.03
N ASN A 239 -0.78 -11.84 6.97
CA ASN A 239 0.55 -11.24 6.85
C ASN A 239 0.80 -10.24 7.99
N ALA A 240 -0.17 -9.36 8.27
CA ALA A 240 -0.08 -8.38 9.36
C ALA A 240 -0.08 -9.05 10.74
N CYS A 241 -1.00 -9.96 11.00
CA CYS A 241 -1.15 -10.66 12.27
C CYS A 241 0.10 -11.49 12.60
N THR A 242 0.63 -12.22 11.62
CA THR A 242 1.82 -13.10 11.82
C THR A 242 3.13 -12.34 11.75
N ASN A 243 3.13 -11.03 11.51
CA ASN A 243 4.35 -10.28 11.19
C ASN A 243 5.16 -11.00 10.09
N GLN A 244 4.57 -11.14 8.90
CA GLN A 244 5.16 -11.80 7.73
C GLN A 244 5.51 -13.28 7.97
N GLY A 245 4.71 -14.00 8.76
CA GLY A 245 4.89 -15.43 9.03
C GLY A 245 5.80 -15.76 10.21
N ALA A 246 6.37 -14.75 10.88
CA ALA A 246 7.26 -14.95 12.02
C ALA A 246 6.53 -15.46 13.27
N ASN A 247 5.26 -15.12 13.43
CA ASN A 247 4.46 -15.37 14.63
C ASN A 247 3.29 -16.30 14.37
N VAL A 248 2.85 -17.02 15.42
CA VAL A 248 1.60 -17.79 15.47
C VAL A 248 0.46 -16.91 16.00
N PHE A 249 0.74 -16.09 17.00
CA PHE A 249 -0.12 -15.07 17.57
C PHE A 249 0.48 -13.70 17.25
N PRO A 250 -0.28 -12.59 17.28
CA PRO A 250 0.28 -11.27 16.96
C PRO A 250 1.58 -10.98 17.71
N TYR A 251 1.68 -11.41 18.96
CA TYR A 251 2.75 -11.12 19.91
C TYR A 251 3.84 -12.19 19.98
N GLY A 252 3.75 -13.33 19.27
CA GLY A 252 4.79 -14.36 19.29
C GLY A 252 4.35 -15.76 18.89
N ALA A 253 5.20 -16.73 19.19
CA ALA A 253 5.01 -18.13 18.77
C ALA A 253 4.04 -18.95 19.66
N ALA A 254 3.80 -18.54 20.91
CA ALA A 254 2.99 -19.29 21.85
C ALA A 254 1.83 -18.45 22.40
N TYR A 255 0.74 -19.15 22.73
CA TYR A 255 -0.39 -18.50 23.41
C TYR A 255 0.02 -18.03 24.81
N VAL A 256 -0.28 -16.77 25.11
CA VAL A 256 -0.09 -16.15 26.44
C VAL A 256 -1.45 -15.79 27.01
N PRO A 257 -1.90 -16.45 28.10
CA PRO A 257 -3.16 -16.13 28.75
C PRO A 257 -3.22 -14.66 29.19
N GLY A 258 -4.34 -14.00 28.93
CA GLY A 258 -4.54 -12.59 29.31
C GLY A 258 -3.85 -11.55 28.41
N GLN A 259 -3.11 -11.97 27.39
CA GLN A 259 -2.45 -11.05 26.47
C GLN A 259 -3.45 -10.32 25.55
N CYS A 260 -4.50 -11.01 25.13
CA CYS A 260 -5.59 -10.47 24.31
C CYS A 260 -6.95 -10.83 24.90
N TYR A 261 -7.97 -10.04 24.64
CA TYR A 261 -9.31 -10.26 25.16
C TYR A 261 -9.96 -11.51 24.59
N ASN A 262 -10.40 -12.41 25.50
CA ASN A 262 -11.15 -13.63 25.20
C ASN A 262 -12.00 -14.04 26.41
N SER A 263 -12.78 -15.11 26.30
CA SER A 263 -13.70 -15.56 27.35
C SER A 263 -13.04 -15.92 28.70
N SER A 264 -11.72 -16.17 28.73
CA SER A 264 -11.00 -16.50 29.97
C SER A 264 -10.78 -15.29 30.88
N LEU A 265 -10.88 -14.07 30.37
CA LEU A 265 -10.80 -12.83 31.13
C LEU A 265 -12.15 -12.43 31.77
N GLY A 266 -13.18 -13.26 31.63
CA GLY A 266 -14.52 -13.00 32.09
C GLY A 266 -15.37 -12.22 31.09
N LYS A 267 -16.63 -12.01 31.40
CA LYS A 267 -17.48 -11.13 30.59
C LYS A 267 -16.94 -9.71 30.76
N VAL A 268 -16.18 -9.27 29.80
CA VAL A 268 -15.77 -7.87 29.74
C VAL A 268 -16.99 -7.08 29.35
N SER A 269 -17.65 -6.48 30.34
CA SER A 269 -18.75 -5.54 30.11
C SER A 269 -18.23 -4.20 29.55
N ASP A 270 -16.95 -3.97 29.68
CA ASP A 270 -16.28 -2.74 29.27
C ASP A 270 -15.35 -3.01 28.10
N TRP A 271 -15.80 -2.70 26.93
CA TRP A 271 -15.09 -2.69 25.64
C TRP A 271 -14.07 -1.55 25.53
N THR A 272 -13.72 -0.93 26.66
CA THR A 272 -13.16 0.41 26.77
C THR A 272 -11.74 0.54 26.30
N ASP A 273 -11.07 -0.52 25.84
CA ASP A 273 -9.64 -0.47 25.68
C ASP A 273 -9.13 -0.81 24.28
N GLN A 274 -9.81 -0.43 23.25
CA GLN A 274 -9.13 -0.22 21.96
C GLN A 274 -8.15 0.94 22.12
N GLY A 275 -6.87 0.63 21.97
CA GLY A 275 -5.76 1.55 22.17
C GLY A 275 -6.08 3.00 21.86
N THR A 276 -5.67 3.85 22.75
CA THR A 276 -5.80 5.31 22.77
C THR A 276 -6.59 5.95 21.64
N TYR A 277 -7.78 6.37 21.91
CA TYR A 277 -8.34 7.54 21.26
C TYR A 277 -7.40 8.71 21.55
N VAL A 278 -6.89 9.36 20.50
CA VAL A 278 -5.96 10.48 20.62
C VAL A 278 -6.56 11.54 21.55
N GLY A 279 -5.97 11.73 22.72
CA GLY A 279 -6.34 12.77 23.67
C GLY A 279 -6.84 12.31 25.04
N ILE A 280 -7.07 11.00 25.28
CA ILE A 280 -7.42 10.52 26.63
C ILE A 280 -6.25 9.69 27.17
N PRO A 281 -5.56 10.15 28.22
CA PRO A 281 -4.56 9.32 28.91
C PRO A 281 -5.28 8.11 29.52
N LEU A 282 -4.93 6.91 29.10
CA LEU A 282 -5.39 5.68 29.75
C LEU A 282 -4.75 5.61 31.14
N THR A 283 -5.54 5.83 32.16
CA THR A 283 -5.08 5.79 33.55
C THR A 283 -5.09 4.39 34.16
N ASN A 284 -5.65 3.37 33.48
CA ASN A 284 -5.60 1.95 33.79
C ASN A 284 -6.48 1.13 32.86
N PRO A 285 -6.19 -0.11 32.53
CA PRO A 285 -5.09 -0.99 32.85
C PRO A 285 -4.28 -1.47 31.65
N PRO A 286 -3.20 -2.23 31.92
CA PRO A 286 -2.19 -2.60 30.95
C PRO A 286 -2.60 -3.66 29.93
N GLN A 287 -3.73 -4.33 30.07
CA GLN A 287 -3.99 -5.60 29.33
C GLN A 287 -4.47 -5.41 27.88
N ALA A 288 -5.27 -4.43 27.57
CA ALA A 288 -5.75 -4.23 26.19
C ALA A 288 -4.65 -3.74 25.24
N ARG A 289 -3.72 -2.96 25.75
CA ARG A 289 -2.51 -2.56 25.00
C ARG A 289 -1.50 -3.68 24.82
N SER A 290 -1.63 -4.76 25.56
CA SER A 290 -0.75 -5.90 25.50
C SER A 290 -1.02 -6.80 24.28
N CYS A 291 -2.17 -6.69 23.63
CA CYS A 291 -2.45 -7.34 22.34
C CYS A 291 -1.86 -6.56 21.16
N GLN A 292 -0.69 -5.94 21.36
CA GLN A 292 0.11 -5.42 20.26
C GLN A 292 0.82 -6.56 19.56
N GLY A 293 0.82 -6.56 18.24
CA GLY A 293 1.49 -7.54 17.41
C GLY A 293 2.99 -7.28 17.25
N GLY A 294 3.66 -8.12 16.51
CA GLY A 294 5.05 -7.92 16.07
C GLY A 294 5.22 -6.70 15.16
N VAL A 295 4.15 -6.22 14.55
CA VAL A 295 4.09 -4.94 13.88
C VAL A 295 3.79 -3.86 14.91
N THR A 296 4.71 -2.90 15.06
CA THR A 296 4.58 -1.81 16.04
C THR A 296 3.32 -0.98 15.80
N ASN A 297 2.58 -0.69 16.87
CA ASN A 297 1.31 0.05 16.86
C ASN A 297 0.15 -0.65 16.13
N LEU A 298 0.24 -1.94 15.85
CA LEU A 298 -0.87 -2.75 15.37
C LEU A 298 -1.47 -3.52 16.54
N PHE A 299 -2.74 -3.26 16.86
CA PHE A 299 -3.39 -3.77 18.05
C PHE A 299 -4.59 -4.65 17.72
N GLN A 300 -4.94 -5.56 18.64
CA GLN A 300 -6.17 -6.36 18.63
C GLN A 300 -6.38 -7.20 17.35
N MET A 301 -5.29 -7.70 16.75
CA MET A 301 -5.38 -8.70 15.67
C MET A 301 -5.85 -10.07 16.19
N SER A 302 -6.01 -10.22 17.49
CA SER A 302 -6.50 -11.44 18.15
C SER A 302 -7.37 -11.07 19.34
N GLY A 303 -8.53 -11.72 19.47
CA GLY A 303 -9.50 -11.41 20.50
C GLY A 303 -10.23 -10.10 20.26
N ASN A 304 -10.84 -9.56 21.28
CA ASN A 304 -11.73 -8.42 21.20
C ASN A 304 -12.94 -8.70 20.28
N LEU A 305 -12.91 -8.34 19.01
CA LEU A 305 -13.89 -8.82 18.03
C LEU A 305 -13.21 -9.71 16.99
N ALA A 306 -13.93 -10.70 16.50
CA ALA A 306 -13.56 -11.34 15.25
C ALA A 306 -13.76 -10.34 14.11
N GLU A 307 -12.94 -10.42 13.10
CA GLU A 307 -12.91 -9.40 12.04
C GLU A 307 -13.33 -9.96 10.70
N TRP A 308 -14.29 -9.30 10.04
CA TRP A 308 -14.63 -9.58 8.66
C TRP A 308 -13.40 -9.44 7.75
N GLU A 309 -13.26 -10.39 6.83
CA GLU A 309 -12.24 -10.39 5.79
C GLU A 309 -12.87 -10.33 4.40
N ASN A 310 -12.17 -9.76 3.43
CA ASN A 310 -12.59 -9.76 2.03
C ASN A 310 -12.36 -11.13 1.38
N SER A 311 -12.98 -12.15 1.94
CA SER A 311 -12.92 -13.54 1.53
C SER A 311 -14.29 -14.18 1.68
N CYS A 312 -15.02 -14.33 0.58
CA CYS A 312 -16.37 -14.87 0.58
C CYS A 312 -16.51 -16.05 -0.38
N ASP A 313 -17.28 -17.05 0.05
CA ASP A 313 -17.81 -18.10 -0.81
C ASP A 313 -19.16 -17.64 -1.39
N ALA A 314 -19.20 -17.47 -2.72
CA ALA A 314 -20.40 -17.01 -3.39
C ALA A 314 -21.50 -18.08 -3.45
N ALA A 315 -21.15 -19.37 -3.38
CA ALA A 315 -22.12 -20.47 -3.43
C ALA A 315 -22.81 -20.68 -2.07
N ALA A 316 -22.02 -20.54 -0.98
CA ALA A 316 -22.53 -20.67 0.38
C ALA A 316 -23.07 -19.34 0.93
N ASP A 317 -22.84 -18.23 0.26
CA ASP A 317 -23.12 -16.85 0.70
C ASP A 317 -22.56 -16.53 2.10
N THR A 318 -21.33 -16.98 2.35
CA THR A 318 -20.62 -16.79 3.61
C THR A 318 -19.30 -16.08 3.38
N CYS A 319 -18.86 -15.30 4.39
CA CYS A 319 -17.56 -14.63 4.37
C CYS A 319 -16.74 -15.01 5.61
N LEU A 320 -15.43 -15.00 5.50
CA LEU A 320 -14.52 -15.36 6.59
C LEU A 320 -14.50 -14.30 7.68
N VAL A 321 -14.28 -14.77 8.92
CA VAL A 321 -13.96 -13.94 10.09
C VAL A 321 -12.69 -14.44 10.76
N ARG A 322 -11.90 -13.51 11.29
CA ARG A 322 -10.54 -13.75 11.79
C ARG A 322 -10.31 -13.32 13.22
N GLY A 323 -9.21 -13.80 13.81
CA GLY A 323 -8.68 -13.32 15.08
C GLY A 323 -9.38 -13.85 16.33
N GLY A 324 -10.56 -14.47 16.18
CA GLY A 324 -11.41 -14.82 17.32
C GLY A 324 -11.96 -13.58 18.02
N SER A 325 -12.72 -13.77 19.09
CA SER A 325 -13.39 -12.68 19.79
C SER A 325 -13.31 -12.83 21.30
N TYR A 326 -13.86 -11.88 22.03
CA TYR A 326 -14.05 -11.94 23.48
C TYR A 326 -14.90 -13.14 23.93
N LEU A 327 -15.63 -13.77 23.03
CA LEU A 327 -16.40 -15.00 23.30
C LEU A 327 -15.61 -16.28 23.04
N SER A 328 -14.39 -16.19 22.55
CA SER A 328 -13.59 -17.38 22.19
C SER A 328 -13.24 -18.22 23.42
N THR A 329 -13.77 -19.45 23.47
CA THR A 329 -13.60 -20.39 24.61
C THR A 329 -12.38 -21.29 24.49
N ALA A 330 -11.79 -21.39 23.28
CA ALA A 330 -10.55 -22.12 23.02
C ALA A 330 -9.46 -21.15 22.52
N PRO A 331 -8.96 -20.24 23.39
CA PRO A 331 -8.17 -19.11 22.94
C PRO A 331 -6.83 -19.51 22.28
N ALA A 332 -6.21 -20.60 22.71
CA ALA A 332 -4.99 -21.10 22.09
C ALA A 332 -5.17 -21.52 20.62
N THR A 333 -6.40 -21.79 20.20
CA THR A 333 -6.73 -22.14 18.81
C THR A 333 -7.38 -20.95 18.09
N ASN A 334 -8.39 -20.34 18.72
CA ASN A 334 -9.23 -19.36 18.06
C ASN A 334 -8.58 -17.98 17.93
N LEU A 335 -7.57 -17.69 18.76
CA LEU A 335 -6.82 -16.43 18.72
C LEU A 335 -5.53 -16.53 17.88
N ALA A 336 -5.22 -17.68 17.30
CA ALA A 336 -4.08 -17.79 16.39
C ALA A 336 -4.33 -17.01 15.08
N CYS A 337 -3.29 -16.40 14.56
CA CYS A 337 -3.37 -15.65 13.29
C CYS A 337 -3.74 -16.55 12.11
N LYS A 338 -3.36 -17.81 12.19
CA LYS A 338 -3.72 -18.85 11.22
C LYS A 338 -4.61 -19.89 11.89
N PHE A 339 -5.57 -20.42 11.16
CA PHE A 339 -6.34 -21.56 11.63
C PHE A 339 -5.47 -22.81 11.59
N PRO A 340 -5.33 -23.53 12.71
CA PRO A 340 -4.40 -24.65 12.80
C PRO A 340 -4.81 -25.87 11.97
N THR A 341 -6.12 -26.04 11.72
CA THR A 341 -6.67 -27.09 10.85
C THR A 341 -8.04 -26.69 10.31
N GLY A 342 -8.31 -27.03 9.05
CA GLY A 342 -9.63 -26.88 8.46
C GLY A 342 -9.94 -25.51 7.85
N THR A 343 -11.19 -25.32 7.51
CA THR A 343 -11.71 -24.09 6.92
C THR A 343 -11.84 -23.01 8.01
N PRO A 344 -11.41 -21.78 7.75
CA PRO A 344 -11.65 -20.65 8.64
C PRO A 344 -13.14 -20.51 8.98
N PRO A 345 -13.50 -19.98 10.17
CA PRO A 345 -14.87 -19.68 10.50
C PRO A 345 -15.48 -18.76 9.44
N ALA A 346 -16.57 -19.20 8.84
CA ALA A 346 -17.33 -18.43 7.86
C ALA A 346 -18.71 -18.12 8.42
N VAL A 347 -19.18 -16.91 8.18
CA VAL A 347 -20.48 -16.39 8.67
C VAL A 347 -21.26 -15.88 7.48
N GLY A 348 -22.57 -16.06 7.47
CA GLY A 348 -23.44 -15.54 6.42
C GLY A 348 -23.19 -14.04 6.20
N ARG A 349 -23.09 -13.63 4.95
CA ARG A 349 -22.65 -12.28 4.54
C ARG A 349 -23.47 -11.15 5.19
N LEU A 350 -24.76 -11.36 5.41
CA LEU A 350 -25.69 -10.38 5.99
C LEU A 350 -25.97 -10.61 7.49
N ILE A 351 -25.20 -11.50 8.12
CA ILE A 351 -25.39 -11.79 9.55
C ILE A 351 -24.62 -10.76 10.38
N LYS A 352 -25.35 -10.07 11.25
CA LYS A 352 -24.84 -9.10 12.21
C LYS A 352 -24.71 -9.74 13.59
N ARG A 353 -23.49 -9.77 14.14
CA ARG A 353 -23.20 -10.37 15.45
C ARG A 353 -22.50 -9.36 16.35
N ASP A 354 -22.69 -9.50 17.65
CA ASP A 354 -22.10 -8.61 18.65
C ASP A 354 -20.62 -8.89 18.97
N ASP A 355 -20.09 -10.00 18.44
CA ASP A 355 -18.70 -10.42 18.59
C ASP A 355 -17.89 -10.29 17.27
N ILE A 356 -18.46 -9.65 16.24
CA ILE A 356 -17.79 -9.42 14.94
C ILE A 356 -17.75 -7.94 14.62
N GLY A 357 -16.56 -7.47 14.29
CA GLY A 357 -16.24 -6.16 13.75
C GLY A 357 -15.40 -6.27 12.50
N PHE A 358 -14.55 -5.28 12.23
CA PHE A 358 -13.66 -5.28 11.07
C PHE A 358 -12.58 -4.21 11.18
N ARG A 359 -11.55 -4.33 10.37
CA ARG A 359 -10.57 -3.28 10.06
C ARG A 359 -10.37 -3.15 8.57
N CYS A 360 -9.87 -1.99 8.12
CA CYS A 360 -9.59 -1.75 6.72
C CYS A 360 -8.10 -1.83 6.42
N CYS A 361 -7.80 -2.11 5.14
CA CYS A 361 -6.47 -2.07 4.55
C CYS A 361 -6.42 -1.03 3.42
N GLN A 362 -5.20 -0.54 3.07
CA GLN A 362 -4.94 0.30 1.90
C GLN A 362 -3.64 -0.15 1.23
N TYR A 363 -3.67 -0.30 -0.10
CA TYR A 363 -2.61 -0.93 -0.89
C TYR A 363 -1.89 0.02 -1.83
#